data_6381f0b930db540a22baa8678db65816
#
_entry.id   6381f0b930db540a22baa8678db65816
#
_cell.length_a   1.000
_cell.length_b   1.000
_cell.length_c   1.000
_cell.angle_alpha   90.00
_cell.angle_beta   90.00
_cell.angle_gamma   90.00
#
_symmetry.space_group_name_H-M   'P 1'
#
loop_
_entity.id
_entity.type
_entity.pdbx_description
1 polymer ?
#
loop_
_entity_poly.entity_id
_entity_poly.type
_entity_poly.pdbx_seq_one_letter_code
_entity_poly.pdbx_strand_id
1 'polypeptide(L)'
;RPIVSVEFVTRQSASLFVFVRDRKGFSRVCRLVSTVRTEHEFDIVNALIENSQGLVVATDDVTLLEAMAHRIPFLFAAVTPRSLGSIPCARRLGLPLAALEDSVFIEPEDMTIHSVLRAIALGKTVGSLDMNDRCPTDARLLSPEEMDKLFSSWPQALEGTERIAELCTFDTIF
;
A
#
# COMPACT_ATOMS: atom_id res chain seq x y z
N ARG A 1 -15.72 7.77 -4.65
CA ARG A 1 -14.83 8.91 -4.32
C ARG A 1 -13.39 8.43 -4.36
N PRO A 2 -12.48 9.12 -5.06
CA PRO A 2 -11.06 8.73 -5.07
C PRO A 2 -10.42 8.96 -3.70
N ILE A 3 -9.44 8.11 -3.36
CA ILE A 3 -8.62 8.25 -2.17
C ILE A 3 -7.19 8.55 -2.63
N VAL A 4 -6.62 9.64 -2.15
CA VAL A 4 -5.22 9.97 -2.42
C VAL A 4 -4.34 9.10 -1.55
N SER A 5 -3.45 8.37 -2.18
CA SER A 5 -2.49 7.52 -1.49
C SER A 5 -1.12 7.54 -2.16
N VAL A 6 -0.11 7.15 -1.41
CA VAL A 6 1.27 6.96 -1.90
C VAL A 6 1.83 5.69 -1.28
N GLU A 7 2.50 4.89 -2.08
CA GLU A 7 3.36 3.83 -1.61
C GLU A 7 4.79 4.35 -1.49
N PHE A 8 5.37 4.21 -0.31
CA PHE A 8 6.79 4.41 -0.08
C PHE A 8 7.47 3.06 0.09
N VAL A 9 8.54 2.84 -0.63
CA VAL A 9 9.38 1.66 -0.47
C VAL A 9 10.56 2.03 0.42
N THR A 10 10.72 1.34 1.55
CA THR A 10 11.84 1.56 2.46
C THR A 10 13.14 1.02 1.88
N ARG A 11 14.28 1.33 2.50
CA ARG A 11 15.59 0.81 2.09
C ARG A 11 15.70 -0.71 2.19
N GLN A 12 14.90 -1.34 3.07
CA GLN A 12 14.80 -2.79 3.21
C GLN A 12 13.78 -3.40 2.25
N SER A 13 13.29 -2.63 1.27
CA SER A 13 12.29 -3.04 0.30
C SER A 13 10.92 -3.37 0.90
N ALA A 14 10.62 -2.88 2.11
CA ALA A 14 9.29 -2.98 2.70
C ALA A 14 8.39 -1.84 2.21
N SER A 15 7.14 -2.15 1.89
CA SER A 15 6.15 -1.18 1.43
C SER A 15 5.40 -0.54 2.59
N LEU A 16 5.26 0.78 2.50
CA LEU A 16 4.43 1.61 3.36
C LEU A 16 3.35 2.27 2.53
N PHE A 17 2.11 1.91 2.76
CA PHE A 17 0.94 2.52 2.12
C PHE A 17 0.45 3.67 3.01
N VAL A 18 0.44 4.87 2.47
CA VAL A 18 0.04 6.09 3.18
C VAL A 18 -1.16 6.70 2.49
N PHE A 19 -2.29 6.75 3.19
CA PHE A 19 -3.55 7.30 2.69
C PHE A 19 -3.83 8.65 3.33
N VAL A 20 -4.33 9.58 2.53
CA VAL A 20 -4.64 10.95 2.94
C VAL A 20 -6.05 11.03 3.51
N ARG A 21 -6.18 11.46 4.76
CA ARG A 21 -7.45 11.65 5.43
C ARG A 21 -8.05 13.04 5.19
N ASP A 22 -7.22 14.06 5.25
CA ASP A 22 -7.63 15.45 5.23
C ASP A 22 -6.60 16.34 4.52
N ARG A 23 -6.90 17.65 4.42
CA ARG A 23 -6.02 18.62 3.76
C ARG A 23 -4.62 18.72 4.40
N LYS A 24 -4.51 18.52 5.73
CA LYS A 24 -3.22 18.53 6.41
C LYS A 24 -2.39 17.33 6.01
N GLY A 25 -3.04 16.15 5.94
CA GLY A 25 -2.44 14.92 5.44
C GLY A 25 -1.96 15.07 4.00
N PHE A 26 -2.76 15.69 3.12
CA PHE A 26 -2.35 15.94 1.74
C PHE A 26 -1.08 16.79 1.64
N SER A 27 -1.05 17.94 2.33
CA SER A 27 0.14 18.79 2.36
C SER A 27 1.37 18.06 2.89
N ARG A 28 1.16 17.14 3.85
CA ARG A 28 2.22 16.33 4.42
C ARG A 28 2.74 15.30 3.44
N VAL A 29 1.87 14.54 2.78
CA VAL A 29 2.27 13.57 1.75
C VAL A 29 3.06 14.25 0.63
N CYS A 30 2.61 15.41 0.14
CA CYS A 30 3.35 16.17 -0.87
C CYS A 30 4.78 16.51 -0.39
N ARG A 31 4.93 16.92 0.86
CA ARG A 31 6.25 17.21 1.45
C ARG A 31 7.10 15.95 1.57
N LEU A 32 6.54 14.85 2.11
CA LEU A 32 7.25 13.57 2.23
C LEU A 32 7.75 13.05 0.89
N VAL A 33 6.89 13.09 -0.15
CA VAL A 33 7.27 12.69 -1.51
C VAL A 33 8.42 13.53 -2.04
N SER A 34 8.38 14.85 -1.82
CA SER A 34 9.46 15.75 -2.24
C SER A 34 10.75 15.41 -1.51
N THR A 35 10.70 15.25 -0.19
CA THR A 35 11.90 14.98 0.63
C THR A 35 12.52 13.63 0.27
N VAL A 36 11.73 12.56 0.15
CA VAL A 36 12.23 11.23 -0.27
C VAL A 36 12.95 11.29 -1.62
N ARG A 37 12.52 12.17 -2.53
CA ARG A 37 13.14 12.32 -3.86
C ARG A 37 14.40 13.16 -3.87
N THR A 38 14.57 14.05 -2.90
CA THR A 38 15.69 15.00 -2.84
C THR A 38 16.76 14.62 -1.83
N GLU A 39 16.40 13.86 -0.79
CA GLU A 39 17.30 13.48 0.29
C GLU A 39 17.53 11.97 0.30
N HIS A 40 18.70 11.54 -0.13
CA HIS A 40 19.04 10.11 -0.26
C HIS A 40 19.04 9.34 1.08
N GLU A 41 19.20 10.03 2.21
CA GLU A 41 19.26 9.42 3.54
C GLU A 41 17.99 9.63 4.38
N PHE A 42 16.92 10.13 3.76
CA PHE A 42 15.68 10.40 4.48
C PHE A 42 15.05 9.12 5.04
N ASP A 43 14.73 9.16 6.33
CA ASP A 43 14.03 8.07 7.02
C ASP A 43 12.53 8.35 7.08
N ILE A 44 11.80 7.77 6.14
CA ILE A 44 10.35 7.91 6.03
C ILE A 44 9.61 7.35 7.26
N VAL A 45 10.14 6.28 7.87
CA VAL A 45 9.52 5.64 9.03
C VAL A 45 9.55 6.58 10.24
N ASN A 46 10.72 7.14 10.55
CA ASN A 46 10.85 8.12 11.62
C ASN A 46 10.02 9.39 11.35
N ALA A 47 9.99 9.88 10.12
CA ALA A 47 9.18 11.05 9.77
C ALA A 47 7.67 10.81 9.97
N LEU A 48 7.16 9.61 9.69
CA LEU A 48 5.77 9.22 9.94
C LEU A 48 5.50 9.06 11.45
N ILE A 49 6.45 8.50 12.21
CA ILE A 49 6.34 8.36 13.65
C ILE A 49 6.30 9.74 14.33
N GLU A 50 7.14 10.66 13.92
CA GLU A 50 7.17 12.02 14.47
C GLU A 50 5.89 12.78 14.16
N ASN A 51 5.34 12.58 12.97
CA ASN A 51 4.13 13.27 12.58
C ASN A 51 3.33 12.57 11.48
N SER A 52 2.33 11.80 11.87
CA SER A 52 1.35 11.15 10.99
C SER A 52 -0.04 11.81 11.00
N GLN A 53 -0.16 13.05 11.50
CA GLN A 53 -1.46 13.75 11.55
C GLN A 53 -2.07 13.89 10.16
N GLY A 54 -3.34 13.52 10.03
CA GLY A 54 -4.08 13.55 8.75
C GLY A 54 -3.76 12.39 7.81
N LEU A 55 -3.04 11.36 8.29
CA LEU A 55 -2.67 10.19 7.51
C LEU A 55 -3.24 8.91 8.14
N VAL A 56 -3.44 7.90 7.30
CA VAL A 56 -3.55 6.49 7.66
C VAL A 56 -2.33 5.79 7.07
N VAL A 57 -1.73 4.89 7.82
CA VAL A 57 -0.56 4.12 7.39
C VAL A 57 -0.90 2.63 7.43
N ALA A 58 -0.51 1.89 6.41
CA ALA A 58 -0.60 0.44 6.39
C ALA A 58 0.69 -0.18 5.88
N THR A 59 1.05 -1.34 6.40
CA THR A 59 2.18 -2.15 5.93
C THR A 59 1.98 -3.60 6.29
N ASP A 60 2.54 -4.52 5.52
CA ASP A 60 2.58 -5.95 5.82
C ASP A 60 3.91 -6.38 6.49
N ASP A 61 4.88 -5.47 6.58
CA ASP A 61 6.17 -5.72 7.20
C ASP A 61 6.06 -5.72 8.73
N VAL A 62 6.40 -6.85 9.34
CA VAL A 62 6.31 -7.07 10.79
C VAL A 62 7.21 -6.12 11.58
N THR A 63 8.41 -5.85 11.09
CA THR A 63 9.38 -4.97 11.77
C THR A 63 8.87 -3.53 11.80
N LEU A 64 8.27 -3.08 10.70
CA LEU A 64 7.67 -1.76 10.62
C LEU A 64 6.42 -1.65 11.51
N LEU A 65 5.57 -2.69 11.53
CA LEU A 65 4.42 -2.73 12.45
C LEU A 65 4.86 -2.58 13.91
N GLU A 66 5.89 -3.33 14.34
CA GLU A 66 6.43 -3.23 15.69
C GLU A 66 7.02 -1.86 16.00
N ALA A 67 7.75 -1.27 15.07
CA ALA A 67 8.36 0.06 15.25
C ALA A 67 7.32 1.19 15.35
N MET A 68 6.20 1.07 14.61
CA MET A 68 5.19 2.10 14.49
C MET A 68 3.98 1.90 15.44
N ALA A 69 3.81 0.69 16.00
CA ALA A 69 2.73 0.39 16.93
C ALA A 69 2.72 1.38 18.10
N HIS A 70 1.53 1.81 18.52
CA HIS A 70 1.29 2.79 19.58
C HIS A 70 1.89 4.21 19.34
N ARG A 71 2.58 4.42 18.21
CA ARG A 71 3.18 5.72 17.84
C ARG A 71 2.41 6.39 16.72
N ILE A 72 1.78 5.60 15.83
CA ILE A 72 0.92 6.07 14.74
C ILE A 72 -0.53 5.75 15.08
N PRO A 73 -1.41 6.75 15.25
CA PRO A 73 -2.80 6.54 15.69
C PRO A 73 -3.67 5.72 14.72
N PHE A 74 -3.40 5.84 13.42
CA PHE A 74 -4.13 5.14 12.37
C PHE A 74 -3.17 4.22 11.60
N LEU A 75 -2.66 3.21 12.31
CA LEU A 75 -1.81 2.15 11.75
C LEU A 75 -2.66 0.90 11.52
N PHE A 76 -2.56 0.33 10.33
CA PHE A 76 -3.20 -0.92 9.93
C PHE A 76 -2.14 -1.93 9.51
N ALA A 77 -2.37 -3.20 9.84
CA ALA A 77 -1.57 -4.28 9.28
C ALA A 77 -2.18 -4.68 7.93
N ALA A 78 -1.42 -4.46 6.87
CA ALA A 78 -1.82 -4.86 5.53
C ALA A 78 -1.81 -6.39 5.41
N VAL A 79 -2.84 -6.92 4.77
CA VAL A 79 -2.99 -8.34 4.44
C VAL A 79 -3.16 -8.43 2.94
N THR A 80 -2.25 -9.11 2.28
CA THR A 80 -2.35 -9.44 0.86
C THR A 80 -2.48 -10.95 0.70
N PRO A 81 -3.01 -11.45 -0.40
CA PRO A 81 -3.07 -12.90 -0.64
C PRO A 81 -1.69 -13.57 -0.62
N ARG A 82 -0.64 -12.78 -0.89
CA ARG A 82 0.76 -13.24 -0.94
C ARG A 82 1.51 -13.06 0.37
N SER A 83 0.97 -12.24 1.30
CA SER A 83 1.62 -11.91 2.57
C SER A 83 0.61 -11.94 3.72
N LEU A 84 0.61 -13.05 4.45
CA LEU A 84 -0.23 -13.26 5.63
C LEU A 84 0.57 -13.12 6.93
N GLY A 85 1.87 -12.86 6.84
CA GLY A 85 2.80 -12.79 7.98
C GLY A 85 2.49 -11.66 8.97
N SER A 86 1.81 -10.61 8.52
CA SER A 86 1.37 -9.49 9.36
C SER A 86 0.28 -9.85 10.37
N ILE A 87 -0.54 -10.89 10.09
CA ILE A 87 -1.72 -11.24 10.91
C ILE A 87 -1.37 -11.60 12.36
N PRO A 88 -0.41 -12.51 12.63
CA PRO A 88 -0.02 -12.81 14.01
C PRO A 88 0.53 -11.59 14.75
N CYS A 89 1.30 -10.77 14.07
CA CYS A 89 1.84 -9.53 14.62
C CYS A 89 0.73 -8.53 14.95
N ALA A 90 -0.21 -8.31 14.04
CA ALA A 90 -1.35 -7.44 14.25
C ALA A 90 -2.17 -7.86 15.48
N ARG A 91 -2.46 -9.16 15.63
CA ARG A 91 -3.18 -9.70 16.81
C ARG A 91 -2.43 -9.43 18.10
N ARG A 92 -1.11 -9.62 18.12
CA ARG A 92 -0.26 -9.36 19.30
C ARG A 92 -0.21 -7.88 19.67
N LEU A 93 -0.20 -6.99 18.67
CA LEU A 93 -0.11 -5.54 18.87
C LEU A 93 -1.48 -4.85 18.98
N GLY A 94 -2.59 -5.59 18.80
CA GLY A 94 -3.94 -5.01 18.81
C GLY A 94 -4.21 -4.08 17.62
N LEU A 95 -3.54 -4.30 16.48
CA LEU A 95 -3.70 -3.49 15.28
C LEU A 95 -4.85 -4.02 14.40
N PRO A 96 -5.62 -3.13 13.77
CA PRO A 96 -6.61 -3.53 12.79
C PRO A 96 -5.93 -4.09 11.53
N LEU A 97 -6.54 -5.06 10.88
CA LEU A 97 -6.15 -5.57 9.58
C LEU A 97 -6.74 -4.68 8.48
N ALA A 98 -6.11 -4.64 7.31
CA ALA A 98 -6.67 -4.08 6.08
C ALA A 98 -6.29 -4.95 4.89
N ALA A 99 -7.28 -5.37 4.10
CA ALA A 99 -7.06 -6.07 2.86
C ALA A 99 -6.52 -5.09 1.81
N LEU A 100 -5.35 -5.37 1.29
CA LEU A 100 -4.75 -4.61 0.21
C LEU A 100 -4.42 -5.55 -0.94
N GLU A 101 -4.68 -5.11 -2.16
CA GLU A 101 -4.34 -5.83 -3.37
C GLU A 101 -3.77 -4.86 -4.40
N ASP A 102 -2.64 -5.21 -4.98
CA ASP A 102 -2.02 -4.43 -6.05
C ASP A 102 -2.75 -4.70 -7.37
N SER A 103 -3.40 -3.68 -7.89
CA SER A 103 -4.03 -3.74 -9.21
C SER A 103 -3.18 -2.97 -10.21
N VAL A 104 -2.55 -3.70 -11.14
CA VAL A 104 -1.67 -3.13 -12.17
C VAL A 104 -2.40 -2.96 -13.49
N PHE A 105 -3.43 -3.77 -13.73
CA PHE A 105 -4.27 -3.75 -14.92
C PHE A 105 -5.73 -4.08 -14.57
N ILE A 106 -6.64 -3.81 -15.51
CA ILE A 106 -8.08 -4.00 -15.29
C ILE A 106 -8.48 -5.39 -15.74
N GLU A 107 -8.17 -5.74 -17.00
CA GLU A 107 -8.54 -7.01 -17.61
C GLU A 107 -7.31 -7.93 -17.72
N PRO A 108 -7.47 -9.26 -17.67
CA PRO A 108 -6.36 -10.20 -17.78
C PRO A 108 -5.53 -10.03 -19.06
N GLU A 109 -6.14 -9.60 -20.15
CA GLU A 109 -5.51 -9.37 -21.46
C GLU A 109 -4.52 -8.20 -21.43
N ASP A 110 -4.72 -7.23 -20.53
CA ASP A 110 -3.86 -6.06 -20.35
C ASP A 110 -2.45 -6.44 -19.85
N MET A 111 -2.29 -7.64 -19.30
CA MET A 111 -0.99 -8.18 -18.92
C MET A 111 0.02 -8.18 -20.07
N THR A 112 -0.44 -8.38 -21.30
CA THR A 112 0.42 -8.31 -22.49
C THR A 112 0.94 -6.89 -22.69
N ILE A 113 0.06 -5.90 -22.56
CA ILE A 113 0.40 -4.47 -22.68
C ILE A 113 1.39 -4.09 -21.56
N HIS A 114 1.11 -4.51 -20.32
CA HIS A 114 2.01 -4.28 -19.19
C HIS A 114 3.41 -4.87 -19.46
N SER A 115 3.49 -6.09 -19.99
CA SER A 115 4.77 -6.74 -20.31
C SER A 115 5.57 -5.93 -21.34
N VAL A 116 4.89 -5.37 -22.36
CA VAL A 116 5.54 -4.50 -23.35
C VAL A 116 6.07 -3.23 -22.71
N LEU A 117 5.26 -2.57 -21.87
CA LEU A 117 5.67 -1.35 -21.15
C LEU A 117 6.86 -1.62 -20.22
N ARG A 118 6.89 -2.75 -19.52
CA ARG A 118 8.02 -3.17 -18.69
C ARG A 118 9.28 -3.41 -19.51
N ALA A 119 9.15 -4.09 -20.67
CA ALA A 119 10.27 -4.31 -21.57
C ALA A 119 10.89 -2.98 -22.05
N ILE A 120 10.04 -2.02 -22.44
CA ILE A 120 10.48 -0.67 -22.84
C ILE A 120 11.21 0.03 -21.67
N ALA A 121 10.61 0.02 -20.47
CA ALA A 121 11.18 0.68 -19.29
C ALA A 121 12.55 0.09 -18.88
N LEU A 122 12.77 -1.19 -19.11
CA LEU A 122 14.00 -1.90 -18.77
C LEU A 122 15.01 -1.99 -19.92
N GLY A 123 14.66 -1.49 -21.12
CA GLY A 123 15.49 -1.64 -22.32
C GLY A 123 15.67 -3.11 -22.76
N LYS A 124 14.68 -3.96 -22.47
CA LYS A 124 14.66 -5.39 -22.76
C LYS A 124 13.66 -5.71 -23.87
N THR A 125 13.70 -6.94 -24.40
CA THR A 125 12.62 -7.48 -25.21
C THR A 125 11.60 -8.19 -24.30
N VAL A 126 10.35 -8.33 -24.75
CA VAL A 126 9.31 -9.02 -23.96
C VAL A 126 9.72 -10.47 -23.64
N GLY A 127 10.41 -11.14 -24.56
CA GLY A 127 10.89 -12.51 -24.36
C GLY A 127 12.07 -12.65 -23.38
N SER A 128 12.79 -11.54 -23.10
CA SER A 128 13.92 -11.52 -22.17
C SER A 128 13.55 -11.00 -20.77
N LEU A 129 12.26 -10.70 -20.53
CA LEU A 129 11.78 -10.38 -19.19
C LEU A 129 11.77 -11.64 -18.32
N ASP A 130 12.41 -11.58 -17.17
CA ASP A 130 12.33 -12.62 -16.15
C ASP A 130 11.09 -12.44 -15.23
N MET A 131 10.91 -13.34 -14.28
CA MET A 131 9.75 -13.31 -13.37
C MET A 131 9.73 -12.06 -12.50
N ASN A 132 10.89 -11.51 -12.13
CA ASN A 132 10.97 -10.32 -11.29
C ASN A 132 10.71 -9.02 -12.08
N ASP A 133 10.85 -9.08 -13.41
CA ASP A 133 10.55 -7.96 -14.29
C ASP A 133 9.04 -7.81 -14.55
N ARG A 134 8.24 -8.83 -14.29
CA ARG A 134 6.81 -8.90 -14.59
C ARG A 134 5.97 -8.70 -13.32
N CYS A 135 4.80 -8.13 -13.47
CA CYS A 135 3.80 -8.21 -12.40
C CYS A 135 3.21 -9.63 -12.34
N PRO A 136 2.65 -10.02 -11.19
CA PRO A 136 1.88 -11.24 -11.08
C PRO A 136 0.72 -11.27 -12.07
N THR A 137 0.39 -12.47 -12.58
CA THR A 137 -0.68 -12.64 -13.57
C THR A 137 -2.08 -12.34 -13.04
N ASP A 138 -2.23 -12.33 -11.72
CA ASP A 138 -3.44 -12.04 -10.98
C ASP A 138 -3.51 -10.59 -10.44
N ALA A 139 -2.53 -9.72 -10.79
CA ALA A 139 -2.50 -8.32 -10.38
C ALA A 139 -3.49 -7.46 -11.18
N ARG A 140 -4.73 -7.88 -11.26
CA ARG A 140 -5.84 -7.17 -11.90
C ARG A 140 -6.80 -6.60 -10.86
N LEU A 141 -7.57 -5.60 -11.28
CA LEU A 141 -8.63 -5.07 -10.43
C LEU A 141 -9.69 -6.16 -10.19
N LEU A 142 -9.88 -6.51 -8.93
CA LEU A 142 -10.87 -7.50 -8.51
C LEU A 142 -12.24 -6.86 -8.29
N SER A 143 -13.29 -7.62 -8.60
CA SER A 143 -14.65 -7.21 -8.22
C SER A 143 -14.85 -7.34 -6.70
N PRO A 144 -15.87 -6.66 -6.11
CA PRO A 144 -16.19 -6.82 -4.70
C PRO A 144 -16.41 -8.28 -4.29
N GLU A 145 -17.10 -9.06 -5.14
CA GLU A 145 -17.38 -10.47 -4.88
C GLU A 145 -16.11 -11.33 -4.91
N GLU A 146 -15.15 -10.98 -5.76
CA GLU A 146 -13.85 -11.65 -5.80
C GLU A 146 -13.01 -11.29 -4.57
N MET A 147 -13.06 -10.03 -4.13
CA MET A 147 -12.41 -9.60 -2.87
C MET A 147 -13.01 -10.33 -1.66
N ASP A 148 -14.34 -10.43 -1.56
CA ASP A 148 -15.02 -11.18 -0.49
C ASP A 148 -14.59 -12.64 -0.47
N LYS A 149 -14.51 -13.27 -1.62
CA LYS A 149 -14.07 -14.66 -1.74
C LYS A 149 -12.59 -14.81 -1.37
N LEU A 150 -11.74 -13.91 -1.83
CA LEU A 150 -10.30 -13.95 -1.60
C LEU A 150 -9.96 -13.80 -0.11
N PHE A 151 -10.65 -12.88 0.57
CA PHE A 151 -10.44 -12.60 2.00
C PHE A 151 -11.46 -13.28 2.92
N SER A 152 -12.18 -14.30 2.43
CA SER A 152 -13.22 -15.01 3.22
C SER A 152 -12.73 -15.57 4.55
N SER A 153 -11.45 -15.94 4.66
CA SER A 153 -10.83 -16.40 5.91
C SER A 153 -10.45 -15.26 6.86
N TRP A 154 -10.48 -14.01 6.39
CA TRP A 154 -10.10 -12.80 7.16
C TRP A 154 -11.06 -11.63 6.86
N PRO A 155 -12.36 -11.78 7.16
CA PRO A 155 -13.35 -10.73 6.86
C PRO A 155 -13.03 -9.41 7.55
N GLN A 156 -12.36 -9.46 8.73
CA GLN A 156 -11.91 -8.25 9.43
C GLN A 156 -10.91 -7.41 8.61
N ALA A 157 -10.22 -8.00 7.64
CA ALA A 157 -9.34 -7.25 6.76
C ALA A 157 -10.13 -6.40 5.76
N LEU A 158 -11.25 -6.90 5.25
CA LEU A 158 -12.17 -6.12 4.41
C LEU A 158 -12.83 -4.98 5.20
N GLU A 159 -13.32 -5.27 6.41
CA GLU A 159 -13.84 -4.23 7.32
C GLU A 159 -12.83 -3.12 7.56
N GLY A 160 -11.54 -3.48 7.71
CA GLY A 160 -10.46 -2.50 7.85
C GLY A 160 -10.25 -1.66 6.61
N THR A 161 -10.39 -2.24 5.42
CA THR A 161 -10.32 -1.50 4.15
C THR A 161 -11.45 -0.49 4.02
N GLU A 162 -12.68 -0.88 4.36
CA GLU A 162 -13.83 0.03 4.41
C GLU A 162 -13.59 1.16 5.42
N ARG A 163 -13.05 0.84 6.59
CA ARG A 163 -12.72 1.84 7.60
C ARG A 163 -11.65 2.84 7.11
N ILE A 164 -10.64 2.39 6.36
CA ILE A 164 -9.68 3.30 5.72
C ILE A 164 -10.42 4.25 4.75
N ALA A 165 -11.32 3.70 3.93
CA ALA A 165 -12.10 4.50 3.00
C ALA A 165 -13.00 5.54 3.69
N GLU A 166 -13.60 5.20 4.83
CA GLU A 166 -14.38 6.12 5.66
C GLU A 166 -13.52 7.22 6.29
N LEU A 167 -12.32 6.87 6.77
CA LEU A 167 -11.37 7.81 7.36
C LEU A 167 -10.82 8.81 6.34
N CYS A 168 -10.69 8.42 5.08
CA CYS A 168 -10.11 9.24 4.02
C CYS A 168 -11.17 10.10 3.34
N THR A 169 -11.51 11.24 3.95
CA THR A 169 -12.59 12.14 3.50
C THR A 169 -12.11 13.29 2.62
N PHE A 170 -10.80 13.38 2.35
CA PHE A 170 -10.23 14.43 1.51
C PHE A 170 -10.65 14.28 0.05
N ASP A 171 -11.36 15.27 -0.49
CA ASP A 171 -11.95 15.28 -1.83
C ASP A 171 -11.62 16.53 -2.65
N THR A 172 -10.87 17.47 -2.07
CA THR A 172 -10.64 18.81 -2.65
C THR A 172 -9.23 18.91 -3.23
N ILE A 173 -8.93 18.13 -4.26
CA ILE A 173 -7.69 18.27 -5.01
C ILE A 173 -7.79 19.35 -6.09
N PHE A 174 -9.01 19.66 -6.54
CA PHE A 174 -9.34 20.61 -7.59
C PHE A 174 -10.35 21.65 -7.13
#